data_22fd168d44ab34a33741c4157d2ccff5
#
_entry.id   22fd168d44ab34a33741c4157d2ccff5
#
_cell.length_a   1.000
_cell.length_b   1.000
_cell.length_c   1.000
_cell.angle_alpha   90.00
_cell.angle_beta   90.00
_cell.angle_gamma   90.00
#
_symmetry.space_group_name_H-M   'P 1'
#
loop_
_entity.id
_entity.type
_entity.pdbx_description
1 polymer ?
#
loop_
_entity_poly.entity_id
_entity_poly.type
_entity_poly.pdbx_seq_one_letter_code
_entity_poly.pdbx_strand_id
1 'polypeptide(L)'
;MSASTPPEPASGSDHSWIYWSVGAVVIVLTIIGLITYSGKKDDQQAQQKADQLTQKLQKAGLPVPDQDILTRTLGTDGGNVCDNPASALGKALLNDQITNGADFVGRRPIIIDRRVVLAEALILQTYCPEKLEDYQKKIDDLKTDDVLKD
;
A
#
# COMPACT_ATOMS: atom_id res chain seq x y z
N MET A 1 -6.95 -72.66 50.31
CA MET A 1 -6.10 -72.16 49.18
C MET A 1 -6.91 -71.06 48.47
N SER A 2 -6.70 -69.80 48.88
CA SER A 2 -7.40 -68.64 48.32
C SER A 2 -6.52 -68.12 47.19
N ALA A 3 -7.01 -68.18 45.96
CA ALA A 3 -6.35 -67.62 44.79
C ALA A 3 -6.58 -66.12 44.75
N SER A 4 -5.52 -65.32 44.93
CA SER A 4 -5.54 -63.89 44.74
C SER A 4 -5.57 -63.56 43.29
N THR A 5 -6.65 -62.90 42.83
CA THR A 5 -6.79 -62.36 41.47
C THR A 5 -5.84 -61.17 41.33
N PRO A 6 -5.01 -61.07 40.31
CA PRO A 6 -4.18 -59.89 40.09
C PRO A 6 -5.03 -58.69 39.69
N PRO A 7 -4.64 -57.45 40.07
CA PRO A 7 -5.35 -56.26 39.73
C PRO A 7 -5.29 -55.98 38.22
N GLU A 8 -6.44 -55.71 37.63
CA GLU A 8 -6.59 -55.29 36.23
C GLU A 8 -5.84 -53.97 36.00
N PRO A 9 -5.09 -53.83 34.92
CA PRO A 9 -4.45 -52.57 34.62
C PRO A 9 -5.53 -51.51 34.29
N ALA A 10 -5.48 -50.40 35.01
CA ALA A 10 -6.34 -49.26 34.75
C ALA A 10 -6.17 -48.82 33.30
N SER A 11 -7.25 -48.91 32.52
CA SER A 11 -7.33 -48.35 31.16
C SER A 11 -7.04 -46.87 31.21
N GLY A 12 -5.82 -46.51 30.89
CA GLY A 12 -5.43 -45.11 30.67
C GLY A 12 -6.24 -44.57 29.48
N SER A 13 -7.27 -43.77 29.77
CA SER A 13 -7.97 -43.05 28.72
C SER A 13 -6.95 -42.16 28.01
N ASP A 14 -6.68 -42.49 26.76
CA ASP A 14 -5.78 -41.74 25.89
C ASP A 14 -6.32 -40.32 25.66
N HIS A 15 -5.97 -39.40 26.54
CA HIS A 15 -6.29 -37.99 26.42
C HIS A 15 -5.38 -37.28 25.39
N SER A 16 -4.62 -38.04 24.61
CA SER A 16 -3.68 -37.52 23.64
C SER A 16 -4.39 -36.66 22.58
N TRP A 17 -5.63 -37.03 22.23
CA TRP A 17 -6.47 -36.25 21.31
C TRP A 17 -6.77 -34.84 21.84
N ILE A 18 -6.99 -34.69 23.16
CA ILE A 18 -7.24 -33.37 23.78
C ILE A 18 -6.02 -32.49 23.68
N TYR A 19 -4.83 -33.03 23.93
CA TYR A 19 -3.59 -32.28 23.81
C TYR A 19 -3.31 -31.83 22.38
N TRP A 20 -3.58 -32.71 21.40
CA TRP A 20 -3.46 -32.37 19.99
C TRP A 20 -4.45 -31.29 19.57
N SER A 21 -5.70 -31.35 20.01
CA SER A 21 -6.71 -30.34 19.69
C SER A 21 -6.38 -28.98 20.34
N VAL A 22 -5.94 -28.97 21.59
CA VAL A 22 -5.50 -27.73 22.26
C VAL A 22 -4.26 -27.14 21.57
N GLY A 23 -3.29 -27.96 21.21
CA GLY A 23 -2.11 -27.54 20.45
C GLY A 23 -2.48 -26.90 19.12
N ALA A 24 -3.37 -27.51 18.37
CA ALA A 24 -3.85 -26.98 17.09
C ALA A 24 -4.56 -25.61 17.27
N VAL A 25 -5.41 -25.46 18.26
CA VAL A 25 -6.10 -24.20 18.55
C VAL A 25 -5.08 -23.08 18.92
N VAL A 26 -4.10 -23.39 19.75
CA VAL A 26 -3.05 -22.42 20.12
C VAL A 26 -2.26 -21.96 18.89
N ILE A 27 -1.89 -22.88 17.99
CA ILE A 27 -1.18 -22.53 16.75
C ILE A 27 -2.04 -21.63 15.87
N VAL A 28 -3.32 -21.95 15.67
CA VAL A 28 -4.24 -21.14 14.86
C VAL A 28 -4.39 -19.73 15.45
N LEU A 29 -4.60 -19.62 16.77
CA LEU A 29 -4.70 -18.31 17.44
C LEU A 29 -3.40 -17.49 17.32
N THR A 30 -2.25 -18.14 17.41
CA THR A 30 -0.95 -17.49 17.23
C THR A 30 -0.81 -16.94 15.81
N ILE A 31 -1.17 -17.72 14.80
CA ILE A 31 -1.12 -17.29 13.39
C ILE A 31 -2.06 -16.09 13.16
N ILE A 32 -3.29 -16.16 13.65
CA ILE A 32 -4.26 -15.05 13.55
C ILE A 32 -3.70 -13.80 14.26
N GLY A 33 -3.14 -13.95 15.45
CA GLY A 33 -2.53 -12.85 16.20
C GLY A 33 -1.37 -12.18 15.45
N LEU A 34 -0.50 -12.96 14.81
CA LEU A 34 0.61 -12.44 14.02
C LEU A 34 0.11 -11.68 12.78
N ILE A 35 -0.86 -12.22 12.05
CA ILE A 35 -1.43 -11.56 10.86
C ILE A 35 -2.10 -10.24 11.26
N THR A 36 -2.89 -10.23 12.33
CA THR A 36 -3.56 -9.01 12.81
C THR A 36 -2.57 -7.95 13.30
N TYR A 37 -1.49 -8.38 13.96
CA TYR A 37 -0.46 -7.47 14.44
C TYR A 37 0.33 -6.82 13.30
N SER A 38 0.69 -7.60 12.27
CA SER A 38 1.37 -7.08 11.07
C SER A 38 0.50 -6.05 10.35
N GLY A 39 -0.78 -6.35 10.12
CA GLY A 39 -1.71 -5.42 9.47
C GLY A 39 -1.80 -4.06 10.18
N LYS A 40 -1.91 -4.04 11.51
CA LYS A 40 -1.94 -2.77 12.27
C LYS A 40 -0.67 -1.95 12.17
N LYS A 41 0.48 -2.61 12.11
CA LYS A 41 1.76 -1.94 11.95
C LYS A 41 1.89 -1.31 10.56
N ASP A 42 1.45 -2.01 9.53
CA ASP A 42 1.45 -1.53 8.15
C ASP A 42 0.51 -0.33 8.00
N ASP A 43 -0.69 -0.37 8.60
CA ASP A 43 -1.64 0.74 8.61
C ASP A 43 -1.04 1.99 9.28
N GLN A 44 -0.33 1.85 10.40
CA GLN A 44 0.31 2.97 11.08
C GLN A 44 1.44 3.59 10.24
N GLN A 45 2.25 2.75 9.58
CA GLN A 45 3.30 3.23 8.69
C GLN A 45 2.73 3.95 7.45
N ALA A 46 1.67 3.41 6.87
CA ALA A 46 0.97 4.03 5.75
C ALA A 46 0.41 5.41 6.14
N GLN A 47 -0.20 5.52 7.32
CA GLN A 47 -0.69 6.81 7.85
C GLN A 47 0.44 7.81 8.06
N GLN A 48 1.55 7.41 8.69
CA GLN A 48 2.71 8.30 8.90
C GLN A 48 3.30 8.83 7.58
N LYS A 49 3.42 7.98 6.56
CA LYS A 49 3.88 8.40 5.23
C LYS A 49 2.88 9.31 4.54
N ALA A 50 1.58 9.02 4.65
CA ALA A 50 0.52 9.88 4.14
C ALA A 50 0.53 11.28 4.81
N ASP A 51 0.77 11.36 6.13
CA ASP A 51 0.93 12.62 6.85
C ASP A 51 2.13 13.42 6.36
N GLN A 52 3.27 12.77 6.16
CA GLN A 52 4.47 13.41 5.62
C GLN A 52 4.23 13.96 4.20
N LEU A 53 3.56 13.17 3.36
CA LEU A 53 3.21 13.59 2.01
C LEU A 53 2.24 14.78 2.04
N THR A 54 1.20 14.72 2.86
CA THR A 54 0.23 15.81 3.06
C THR A 54 0.93 17.12 3.41
N GLN A 55 1.87 17.11 4.35
CA GLN A 55 2.64 18.29 4.72
C GLN A 55 3.50 18.83 3.57
N LYS A 56 4.10 17.93 2.76
CA LYS A 56 4.90 18.33 1.60
C LYS A 56 4.02 18.95 0.51
N LEU A 57 2.85 18.37 0.23
CA LEU A 57 1.88 18.91 -0.73
C LEU A 57 1.39 20.29 -0.32
N GLN A 58 1.02 20.47 0.96
CA GLN A 58 0.62 21.78 1.50
C GLN A 58 1.72 22.84 1.35
N LYS A 59 2.97 22.48 1.68
CA LYS A 59 4.11 23.40 1.54
C LYS A 59 4.39 23.78 0.08
N ALA A 60 4.07 22.88 -0.85
CA ALA A 60 4.21 23.12 -2.29
C ALA A 60 3.00 23.86 -2.91
N GLY A 61 1.97 24.18 -2.10
CA GLY A 61 0.75 24.84 -2.60
C GLY A 61 -0.11 23.96 -3.48
N LEU A 62 0.01 22.64 -3.34
CA LEU A 62 -0.75 21.65 -4.11
C LEU A 62 -2.02 21.25 -3.35
N PRO A 63 -3.10 20.86 -4.09
CA PRO A 63 -4.28 20.32 -3.46
C PRO A 63 -3.96 19.03 -2.70
N VAL A 64 -4.49 18.92 -1.48
CA VAL A 64 -4.27 17.76 -0.62
C VAL A 64 -5.50 16.86 -0.68
N PRO A 65 -5.36 15.62 -1.17
CA PRO A 65 -6.41 14.62 -1.10
C PRO A 65 -6.68 14.18 0.35
N ASP A 66 -7.84 13.60 0.58
CA ASP A 66 -8.17 13.01 1.88
C ASP A 66 -7.13 11.95 2.27
N GLN A 67 -6.70 11.98 3.53
CA GLN A 67 -5.66 11.09 4.06
C GLN A 67 -6.02 9.61 3.90
N ASP A 68 -7.30 9.26 4.05
CA ASP A 68 -7.80 7.91 3.85
C ASP A 68 -7.61 7.42 2.41
N ILE A 69 -7.79 8.31 1.43
CA ILE A 69 -7.53 8.03 0.01
C ILE A 69 -6.03 7.80 -0.22
N LEU A 70 -5.18 8.66 0.34
CA LEU A 70 -3.72 8.51 0.23
C LEU A 70 -3.26 7.19 0.84
N THR A 71 -3.72 6.86 2.04
CA THR A 71 -3.35 5.63 2.74
C THR A 71 -3.77 4.38 1.98
N ARG A 72 -4.98 4.36 1.41
CA ARG A 72 -5.47 3.21 0.62
C ARG A 72 -4.81 3.07 -0.74
N THR A 73 -4.46 4.19 -1.36
CA THR A 73 -3.90 4.19 -2.72
C THR A 73 -2.41 3.92 -2.72
N LEU A 74 -1.68 4.52 -1.78
CA LEU A 74 -0.23 4.46 -1.72
C LEU A 74 0.29 3.41 -0.73
N GLY A 75 -0.52 2.99 0.25
CA GLY A 75 -0.11 2.01 1.25
C GLY A 75 1.16 2.39 1.99
N THR A 76 2.03 1.40 2.22
CA THR A 76 3.34 1.60 2.87
C THR A 76 4.49 1.80 1.87
N ASP A 77 4.30 1.41 0.63
CA ASP A 77 5.33 1.30 -0.42
C ASP A 77 5.17 2.29 -1.57
N GLY A 78 4.08 3.07 -1.60
CA GLY A 78 3.76 4.01 -2.67
C GLY A 78 3.00 3.39 -3.85
N GLY A 79 2.70 2.09 -3.78
CA GLY A 79 1.89 1.35 -4.74
C GLY A 79 2.36 1.53 -6.18
N ASN A 80 1.40 1.66 -7.10
CA ASN A 80 1.68 1.79 -8.54
C ASN A 80 2.61 2.96 -8.91
N VAL A 81 2.69 4.01 -8.09
CA VAL A 81 3.56 5.17 -8.37
C VAL A 81 5.02 4.77 -8.21
N CYS A 82 5.33 3.99 -7.18
CA CYS A 82 6.69 3.48 -6.96
C CYS A 82 7.05 2.31 -7.87
N ASP A 83 6.09 1.47 -8.23
CA ASP A 83 6.34 0.33 -9.12
C ASP A 83 6.74 0.78 -10.52
N ASN A 84 6.01 1.73 -11.07
CA ASN A 84 6.30 2.27 -12.41
C ASN A 84 5.86 3.74 -12.52
N PRO A 85 6.73 4.69 -12.13
CA PRO A 85 6.41 6.12 -12.12
C PRO A 85 5.97 6.65 -13.49
N ALA A 86 6.65 6.26 -14.56
CA ALA A 86 6.31 6.71 -15.91
C ALA A 86 4.92 6.21 -16.37
N SER A 87 4.50 5.01 -15.93
CA SER A 87 3.18 4.47 -16.22
C SER A 87 2.09 5.14 -15.37
N ALA A 88 2.40 5.49 -14.12
CA ALA A 88 1.50 6.20 -13.22
C ALA A 88 1.17 7.58 -13.80
N LEU A 89 2.18 8.34 -14.21
CA LEU A 89 2.02 9.62 -14.90
C LEU A 89 1.20 9.48 -16.19
N GLY A 90 1.52 8.50 -17.03
CA GLY A 90 0.80 8.25 -18.27
C GLY A 90 -0.68 7.92 -18.06
N LYS A 91 -1.02 7.15 -17.02
CA LYS A 91 -2.41 6.84 -16.65
C LYS A 91 -3.14 8.07 -16.12
N ALA A 92 -2.48 8.89 -15.30
CA ALA A 92 -3.05 10.13 -14.79
C ALA A 92 -3.41 11.08 -15.95
N LEU A 93 -2.50 11.24 -16.91
CA LEU A 93 -2.70 12.06 -18.11
C LEU A 93 -3.82 11.51 -19.00
N LEU A 94 -3.86 10.20 -19.22
CA LEU A 94 -4.92 9.57 -20.00
C LEU A 94 -6.29 9.78 -19.34
N ASN A 95 -6.36 9.63 -18.02
CA ASN A 95 -7.58 9.84 -17.27
C ASN A 95 -8.06 11.29 -17.35
N ASP A 96 -7.15 12.25 -17.26
CA ASP A 96 -7.43 13.68 -17.41
C ASP A 96 -7.94 14.00 -18.82
N GLN A 97 -7.35 13.42 -19.86
CA GLN A 97 -7.85 13.55 -21.24
C GLN A 97 -9.27 13.04 -21.43
N ILE A 98 -9.59 11.86 -20.86
CA ILE A 98 -10.92 11.26 -20.96
C ILE A 98 -11.96 12.12 -20.23
N THR A 99 -11.63 12.62 -19.05
CA THR A 99 -12.55 13.43 -18.23
C THR A 99 -12.79 14.82 -18.81
N ASN A 100 -11.80 15.40 -19.49
CA ASN A 100 -11.91 16.72 -20.14
C ASN A 100 -12.53 16.68 -21.53
N GLY A 101 -13.06 15.52 -21.97
CA GLY A 101 -13.80 15.38 -23.23
C GLY A 101 -12.94 15.55 -24.48
N ALA A 102 -11.62 15.42 -24.38
CA ALA A 102 -10.69 15.45 -25.51
C ALA A 102 -10.76 14.11 -26.27
N ASP A 103 -11.94 13.77 -26.81
CA ASP A 103 -12.16 12.55 -27.55
C ASP A 103 -11.61 12.65 -28.97
N PHE A 104 -10.85 11.67 -29.36
CA PHE A 104 -10.45 11.07 -30.64
C PHE A 104 -10.16 11.95 -31.89
N VAL A 105 -10.58 13.21 -31.99
CA VAL A 105 -10.42 14.02 -33.19
C VAL A 105 -9.40 15.13 -32.95
N GLY A 106 -8.19 14.86 -33.40
CA GLY A 106 -7.07 15.81 -33.39
C GLY A 106 -6.22 15.69 -32.13
N ARG A 107 -5.19 14.86 -32.20
CA ARG A 107 -4.16 14.76 -31.14
C ARG A 107 -3.51 16.12 -30.92
N ARG A 108 -4.05 16.88 -29.97
CA ARG A 108 -3.30 18.01 -29.42
C ARG A 108 -2.14 17.44 -28.62
N PRO A 109 -0.95 18.01 -28.72
CA PRO A 109 0.16 17.59 -27.84
C PRO A 109 -0.30 17.71 -26.40
N ILE A 110 -0.11 16.65 -25.63
CA ILE A 110 -0.43 16.62 -24.21
C ILE A 110 0.53 17.58 -23.52
N ILE A 111 0.02 18.68 -23.04
CA ILE A 111 0.75 19.58 -22.16
C ILE A 111 0.52 19.05 -20.74
N ILE A 112 1.58 18.59 -20.10
CA ILE A 112 1.52 18.09 -18.74
C ILE A 112 1.51 19.29 -17.79
N ASP A 113 0.54 19.32 -16.87
CA ASP A 113 0.55 20.30 -15.81
C ASP A 113 1.76 20.08 -14.90
N ARG A 114 2.54 21.12 -14.69
CA ARG A 114 3.73 21.09 -13.83
C ARG A 114 3.39 20.67 -12.39
N ARG A 115 2.18 21.00 -11.90
CA ARG A 115 1.70 20.63 -10.58
C ARG A 115 1.55 19.09 -10.43
N VAL A 116 1.11 18.39 -11.48
CA VAL A 116 1.00 16.92 -11.48
C VAL A 116 2.38 16.28 -11.38
N VAL A 117 3.32 16.76 -12.18
CA VAL A 117 4.72 16.28 -12.16
C VAL A 117 5.35 16.51 -10.78
N LEU A 118 5.12 17.68 -10.20
CA LEU A 118 5.62 18.02 -8.86
C LEU A 118 4.98 17.14 -7.78
N ALA A 119 3.67 16.90 -7.84
CA ALA A 119 2.97 16.03 -6.90
C ALA A 119 3.53 14.61 -6.94
N GLU A 120 3.73 14.05 -8.13
CA GLU A 120 4.32 12.72 -8.30
C GLU A 120 5.76 12.66 -7.79
N ALA A 121 6.57 13.67 -8.05
CA ALA A 121 7.94 13.77 -7.50
C ALA A 121 7.94 13.79 -5.96
N LEU A 122 6.98 14.47 -5.32
CA LEU A 122 6.82 14.48 -3.87
C LEU A 122 6.39 13.11 -3.31
N ILE A 123 5.54 12.37 -4.04
CA ILE A 123 5.18 10.99 -3.70
C ILE A 123 6.43 10.12 -3.75
N LEU A 124 7.18 10.15 -4.87
CA LEU A 124 8.42 9.39 -5.02
C LEU A 124 9.42 9.71 -3.91
N GLN A 125 9.62 10.99 -3.61
CA GLN A 125 10.52 11.43 -2.53
C GLN A 125 10.10 10.90 -1.14
N THR A 126 8.84 10.61 -0.93
CA THR A 126 8.32 10.18 0.37
C THR A 126 8.30 8.66 0.50
N TYR A 127 7.96 7.95 -0.56
CA TYR A 127 7.73 6.51 -0.54
C TYR A 127 8.88 5.69 -1.12
N CYS A 128 9.53 6.18 -2.18
CA CYS A 128 10.55 5.46 -2.94
C CYS A 128 11.60 6.43 -3.53
N PRO A 129 12.42 7.07 -2.69
CA PRO A 129 13.38 8.09 -3.12
C PRO A 129 14.40 7.60 -4.15
N GLU A 130 14.67 6.31 -4.19
CA GLU A 130 15.56 5.67 -5.18
C GLU A 130 15.05 5.77 -6.62
N LYS A 131 13.73 5.96 -6.82
CA LYS A 131 13.11 6.12 -8.14
C LYS A 131 13.10 7.55 -8.64
N LEU A 132 13.39 8.51 -7.77
CA LEU A 132 13.28 9.94 -8.07
C LEU A 132 14.25 10.37 -9.19
N GLU A 133 15.47 9.88 -9.18
CA GLU A 133 16.47 10.24 -10.20
C GLU A 133 16.06 9.78 -11.60
N ASP A 134 15.59 8.53 -11.72
CA ASP A 134 15.12 7.99 -13.00
C ASP A 134 13.84 8.70 -13.49
N TYR A 135 13.01 9.12 -12.58
CA TYR A 135 11.82 9.91 -12.88
C TYR A 135 12.21 11.30 -13.41
N GLN A 136 13.14 12.00 -12.75
CA GLN A 136 13.61 13.32 -13.17
C GLN A 136 14.20 13.29 -14.59
N LYS A 137 15.02 12.29 -14.91
CA LYS A 137 15.55 12.13 -16.27
C LYS A 137 14.46 12.01 -17.33
N LYS A 138 13.34 11.36 -17.00
CA LYS A 138 12.22 11.19 -17.94
C LYS A 138 11.39 12.46 -18.10
N ILE A 139 11.23 13.26 -17.04
CA ILE A 139 10.45 14.50 -17.11
C ILE A 139 11.21 15.65 -17.76
N ASP A 140 12.54 15.64 -17.74
CA ASP A 140 13.37 16.66 -18.38
C ASP A 140 13.11 16.72 -19.90
N ASP A 141 12.71 15.58 -20.49
CA ASP A 141 12.35 15.47 -21.92
C ASP A 141 10.90 15.91 -22.20
N LEU A 142 10.09 16.13 -21.18
CA LEU A 142 8.68 16.48 -21.34
C LEU A 142 8.48 18.00 -21.38
N LYS A 143 7.62 18.44 -22.31
CA LYS A 143 7.16 19.84 -22.31
C LYS A 143 6.08 20.02 -21.23
N THR A 144 6.41 20.75 -20.18
CA THR A 144 5.48 21.07 -19.09
C THR A 144 5.06 22.53 -19.18
N ASP A 145 3.79 22.84 -18.85
CA ASP A 145 3.27 24.19 -18.72
C ASP A 145 2.30 24.28 -17.53
N ASP A 146 2.02 25.49 -17.07
CA ASP A 146 1.03 25.74 -16.03
C ASP A 146 -0.38 25.81 -16.67
N VAL A 147 -1.04 24.67 -16.75
CA VAL A 147 -2.32 24.53 -17.45
C VAL A 147 -3.51 24.82 -16.52
N LEU A 148 -3.38 24.52 -15.22
CA LEU A 148 -4.40 24.80 -14.23
C LEU A 148 -4.31 26.25 -13.77
N LYS A 149 -5.33 27.05 -14.09
CA LYS A 149 -5.55 28.37 -13.49
C LYS A 149 -6.30 28.20 -12.18
N ASP A 150 -5.87 28.94 -11.17
CA ASP A 150 -6.56 29.05 -9.86
C ASP A 150 -7.98 29.59 -10.04
#